data_a356373a8b2eb8714c258e2375939635
#
_entry.id   a356373a8b2eb8714c258e2375939635
#
_cell.length_a   1.000
_cell.length_b   1.000
_cell.length_c   1.000
_cell.angle_alpha   90.00
_cell.angle_beta   90.00
_cell.angle_gamma   90.00
#
_symmetry.space_group_name_H-M   'P 1'
#
loop_
_entity.id
_entity.type
_entity.pdbx_description
1 polymer ?
#
loop_
_entity_poly.entity_id
_entity_poly.type
_entity_poly.pdbx_seq_one_letter_code
_entity_poly.pdbx_strand_id
1 'polypeptide(L)'
;RHTAILFNHENSWSIERQKQNRTWDTFAHIEKYYRTLKSFGAPVDFISEQKELTEYPVVIAPAYQLADKALVDRWIAYVKNGGNLVLTCRTAQKDRYGRLPEAPFGSMVTPLTGNEMNFYDLLLPENPGTVVMNGKEYTWNTWGEILIPASDAQVWATNTREFYEGG
;
A
#
# COMPACT_ATOMS: atom_id res chain seq x y z
N ARG A 1 19.72 1.09 12.96
CA ARG A 1 18.71 0.08 12.58
C ARG A 1 18.32 0.32 11.13
N HIS A 2 18.08 -0.74 10.36
CA HIS A 2 17.70 -0.67 8.95
C HIS A 2 16.19 -0.54 8.81
N THR A 3 15.75 0.07 7.71
CA THR A 3 14.36 0.02 7.24
C THR A 3 14.26 -1.12 6.23
N ALA A 4 13.19 -1.89 6.28
CA ALA A 4 12.95 -2.94 5.30
C ALA A 4 11.92 -2.54 4.25
N ILE A 5 12.13 -2.99 3.02
CA ILE A 5 11.13 -2.99 1.96
C ILE A 5 10.82 -4.45 1.63
N LEU A 6 9.56 -4.84 1.81
CA LEU A 6 9.08 -6.16 1.40
C LEU A 6 9.05 -6.25 -0.13
N PHE A 7 9.66 -7.31 -0.65
CA PHE A 7 9.69 -7.59 -2.07
C PHE A 7 9.39 -9.07 -2.33
N ASN A 8 8.55 -9.31 -3.32
CA ASN A 8 8.19 -10.64 -3.78
C ASN A 8 7.97 -10.61 -5.29
N HIS A 9 8.65 -11.48 -6.03
CA HIS A 9 8.51 -11.58 -7.48
C HIS A 9 7.09 -11.94 -7.93
N GLU A 10 6.40 -12.80 -7.19
CA GLU A 10 5.04 -13.21 -7.52
C GLU A 10 4.07 -12.03 -7.49
N ASN A 11 4.22 -11.12 -6.53
CA ASN A 11 3.49 -9.85 -6.49
C ASN A 11 3.73 -9.01 -7.75
N SER A 12 5.00 -8.85 -8.12
CA SER A 12 5.36 -8.09 -9.31
C SER A 12 4.77 -8.72 -10.56
N TRP A 13 4.87 -10.03 -10.72
CA TRP A 13 4.31 -10.74 -11.86
C TRP A 13 2.79 -10.70 -11.91
N SER A 14 2.11 -10.81 -10.75
CA SER A 14 0.65 -10.70 -10.67
C SER A 14 0.18 -9.33 -11.15
N ILE A 15 0.82 -8.27 -10.70
CA ILE A 15 0.47 -6.90 -11.08
C ILE A 15 0.81 -6.65 -12.56
N GLU A 16 1.99 -7.04 -13.01
CA GLU A 16 2.42 -6.83 -14.40
C GLU A 16 1.51 -7.53 -15.43
N ARG A 17 0.93 -8.67 -15.07
CA ARG A 17 -0.04 -9.37 -15.92
C ARG A 17 -1.41 -8.69 -15.97
N GLN A 18 -1.78 -7.96 -14.93
CA GLN A 18 -3.07 -7.27 -14.79
C GLN A 18 -2.86 -5.87 -14.20
N LYS A 19 -2.16 -5.04 -14.93
CA LYS A 19 -1.82 -3.67 -14.49
C LYS A 19 -3.05 -2.83 -14.16
N GLN A 20 -4.14 -3.03 -14.89
CA GLN A 20 -5.38 -2.26 -14.85
C GLN A 20 -5.23 -0.78 -15.25
N ASN A 21 -4.03 -0.25 -15.15
CA ASN A 21 -3.66 1.07 -15.64
C ASN A 21 -2.38 0.95 -16.46
N ARG A 22 -2.41 1.47 -17.70
CA ARG A 22 -1.26 1.40 -18.65
C ARG A 22 0.00 2.11 -18.14
N THR A 23 -0.15 3.05 -17.23
CA THR A 23 0.95 3.83 -16.65
C THR A 23 1.53 3.19 -15.39
N TRP A 24 0.98 2.06 -14.93
CA TRP A 24 1.54 1.36 -13.77
C TRP A 24 2.89 0.72 -14.10
N ASP A 25 3.86 1.00 -13.26
CA ASP A 25 5.17 0.37 -13.25
C ASP A 25 5.51 -0.03 -11.80
N THR A 26 5.52 -1.34 -11.57
CA THR A 26 5.72 -1.91 -10.21
C THR A 26 7.11 -1.58 -9.67
N PHE A 27 8.14 -1.64 -10.50
CA PHE A 27 9.50 -1.34 -10.03
C PHE A 27 9.68 0.15 -9.76
N ALA A 28 9.16 1.03 -10.63
CA ALA A 28 9.17 2.47 -10.39
C ALA A 28 8.39 2.83 -9.12
N HIS A 29 7.29 2.12 -8.82
CA HIS A 29 6.55 2.32 -7.58
C HIS A 29 7.40 1.96 -6.35
N ILE A 30 8.05 0.81 -6.34
CA ILE A 30 8.94 0.36 -5.26
C ILE A 30 10.14 1.31 -5.10
N GLU A 31 10.73 1.72 -6.22
CA GLU A 31 11.89 2.61 -6.23
C GLU A 31 11.62 3.96 -5.59
N LYS A 32 10.40 4.50 -5.66
CA LYS A 32 10.02 5.75 -4.97
C LYS A 32 10.30 5.67 -3.47
N TYR A 33 9.90 4.58 -2.83
CA TYR A 33 10.14 4.37 -1.39
C TYR A 33 11.63 4.19 -1.10
N TYR A 34 12.32 3.40 -1.89
CA TYR A 34 13.76 3.22 -1.74
C TYR A 34 14.52 4.56 -1.86
N ARG A 35 14.27 5.32 -2.92
CA ARG A 35 14.94 6.62 -3.14
C ARG A 35 14.63 7.61 -2.02
N THR A 36 13.38 7.66 -1.55
CA THR A 36 12.97 8.52 -0.44
C THR A 36 13.73 8.17 0.83
N LEU A 37 13.79 6.90 1.20
CA LEU A 37 14.55 6.46 2.37
C LEU A 37 16.03 6.77 2.24
N LYS A 38 16.61 6.53 1.07
CA LYS A 38 18.03 6.82 0.79
C LYS A 38 18.34 8.31 0.85
N SER A 39 17.39 9.19 0.49
CA SER A 39 17.59 10.65 0.59
C SER A 39 17.74 11.13 2.04
N PHE A 40 17.19 10.38 3.01
CA PHE A 40 17.39 10.61 4.45
C PHE A 40 18.61 9.89 5.02
N GLY A 41 19.43 9.26 4.19
CA GLY A 41 20.58 8.48 4.64
C GLY A 41 20.23 7.15 5.32
N ALA A 42 18.97 6.70 5.22
CA ALA A 42 18.56 5.45 5.86
C ALA A 42 19.20 4.24 5.19
N PRO A 43 19.74 3.28 5.95
CA PRO A 43 20.08 1.97 5.42
C PRO A 43 18.79 1.20 5.14
N VAL A 44 18.70 0.60 3.94
CA VAL A 44 17.49 -0.07 3.44
C VAL A 44 17.84 -1.48 2.97
N ASP A 45 17.11 -2.46 3.48
CA ASP A 45 17.17 -3.86 3.07
C ASP A 45 15.92 -4.22 2.26
N PHE A 46 16.10 -4.95 1.16
CA PHE A 46 14.99 -5.66 0.52
C PHE A 46 14.87 -7.04 1.13
N ILE A 47 13.71 -7.35 1.65
CA ILE A 47 13.47 -8.61 2.36
C ILE A 47 12.27 -9.37 1.80
N SER A 48 12.30 -10.69 1.91
CA SER A 48 11.13 -11.53 1.65
C SER A 48 10.22 -11.57 2.88
N GLU A 49 8.99 -12.00 2.67
CA GLU A 49 8.02 -12.16 3.77
C GLU A 49 8.39 -13.24 4.79
N GLN A 50 9.34 -14.15 4.47
CA GLN A 50 9.83 -15.15 5.41
C GLN A 50 10.84 -14.59 6.41
N LYS A 51 11.44 -13.42 6.10
CA LYS A 51 12.37 -12.76 7.02
C LYS A 51 11.66 -12.30 8.29
N GLU A 52 12.36 -12.39 9.42
CA GLU A 52 11.85 -11.91 10.70
C GLU A 52 11.72 -10.38 10.68
N LEU A 53 10.49 -9.86 10.87
CA LEU A 53 10.19 -8.44 10.77
C LEU A 53 10.63 -7.65 12.01
N THR A 54 10.73 -8.30 13.17
CA THR A 54 11.09 -7.64 14.44
C THR A 54 12.51 -7.08 14.46
N GLU A 55 13.36 -7.49 13.51
CA GLU A 55 14.69 -6.92 13.31
C GLU A 55 14.63 -5.47 12.78
N TYR A 56 13.50 -5.04 12.22
CA TYR A 56 13.30 -3.76 11.56
C TYR A 56 12.29 -2.89 12.31
N PRO A 57 12.65 -1.64 12.67
CA PRO A 57 11.70 -0.71 13.29
C PRO A 57 10.62 -0.21 12.33
N VAL A 58 10.91 -0.22 11.02
CA VAL A 58 10.01 0.19 9.96
C VAL A 58 10.08 -0.81 8.81
N VAL A 59 8.93 -1.27 8.38
CA VAL A 59 8.75 -2.14 7.21
C VAL A 59 7.77 -1.48 6.25
N ILE A 60 8.13 -1.40 4.97
CA ILE A 60 7.27 -0.88 3.91
C ILE A 60 6.89 -2.05 3.00
N ALA A 61 5.61 -2.20 2.70
CA ALA A 61 5.07 -3.20 1.78
C ALA A 61 4.44 -2.52 0.55
N PRO A 62 5.27 -2.15 -0.47
CA PRO A 62 4.78 -1.41 -1.63
C PRO A 62 3.94 -2.31 -2.53
N ALA A 63 2.67 -1.93 -2.76
CA ALA A 63 1.74 -2.66 -3.63
C ALA A 63 1.78 -4.19 -3.41
N TYR A 64 1.72 -4.62 -2.16
CA TYR A 64 1.83 -6.04 -1.80
C TYR A 64 0.51 -6.76 -2.02
N GLN A 65 0.21 -7.05 -3.29
CA GLN A 65 -1.11 -7.45 -3.78
C GLN A 65 -1.54 -8.85 -3.32
N LEU A 66 -0.61 -9.80 -3.34
CA LEU A 66 -0.89 -11.19 -2.97
C LEU A 66 -0.69 -11.38 -1.47
N ALA A 67 -1.76 -11.71 -0.76
CA ALA A 67 -1.69 -11.96 0.67
C ALA A 67 -2.59 -13.14 1.06
N ASP A 68 -2.35 -13.64 2.25
CA ASP A 68 -3.20 -14.60 2.91
C ASP A 68 -3.33 -14.24 4.40
N LYS A 69 -4.20 -14.95 5.07
CA LYS A 69 -4.40 -14.73 6.52
C LYS A 69 -3.10 -14.89 7.31
N ALA A 70 -2.25 -15.83 6.96
CA ALA A 70 -1.00 -16.08 7.68
C ALA A 70 -0.05 -14.89 7.60
N LEU A 71 0.09 -14.27 6.42
CA LEU A 71 0.89 -13.06 6.26
C LEU A 71 0.30 -11.89 7.03
N VAL A 72 -1.01 -11.68 6.95
CA VAL A 72 -1.69 -10.60 7.68
C VAL A 72 -1.56 -10.78 9.19
N ASP A 73 -1.71 -11.99 9.71
CA ASP A 73 -1.51 -12.29 11.13
C ASP A 73 -0.07 -11.96 11.59
N ARG A 74 0.94 -12.23 10.75
CA ARG A 74 2.33 -11.84 11.03
C ARG A 74 2.51 -10.33 11.05
N TRP A 75 1.88 -9.60 10.13
CA TRP A 75 1.88 -8.13 10.12
C TRP A 75 1.21 -7.55 11.38
N ILE A 76 0.07 -8.12 11.79
CA ILE A 76 -0.60 -7.74 13.03
C ILE A 76 0.32 -7.97 14.25
N ALA A 77 0.95 -9.13 14.33
CA ALA A 77 1.88 -9.42 15.42
C ALA A 77 3.07 -8.45 15.44
N TYR A 78 3.65 -8.13 14.28
CA TYR A 78 4.74 -7.17 14.15
C TYR A 78 4.34 -5.78 14.66
N VAL A 79 3.17 -5.28 14.25
CA VAL A 79 2.68 -3.95 14.67
C VAL A 79 2.35 -3.95 16.17
N LYS A 80 1.70 -5.00 16.69
CA LYS A 80 1.41 -5.12 18.13
C LYS A 80 2.68 -5.15 19.00
N ASN A 81 3.79 -5.63 18.45
CA ASN A 81 5.09 -5.62 19.11
C ASN A 81 5.87 -4.30 18.92
N GLY A 82 5.23 -3.24 18.44
CA GLY A 82 5.80 -1.91 18.31
C GLY A 82 6.51 -1.64 16.99
N GLY A 83 6.37 -2.50 15.99
CA GLY A 83 6.85 -2.25 14.63
C GLY A 83 5.97 -1.24 13.88
N ASN A 84 6.56 -0.50 12.96
CA ASN A 84 5.84 0.41 12.07
C ASN A 84 5.73 -0.21 10.68
N LEU A 85 4.50 -0.49 10.26
CA LEU A 85 4.21 -1.06 8.94
C LEU A 85 3.56 -0.01 8.05
N VAL A 86 4.14 0.22 6.89
CA VAL A 86 3.57 1.10 5.85
C VAL A 86 3.02 0.21 4.74
N LEU A 87 1.71 0.22 4.58
CA LEU A 87 1.03 -0.41 3.45
C LEU A 87 0.71 0.66 2.42
N THR A 88 0.78 0.29 1.14
CA THR A 88 0.46 1.21 0.06
C THR A 88 -0.74 0.71 -0.74
N CYS A 89 -1.13 1.43 -1.77
CA CYS A 89 -2.20 1.01 -2.66
C CYS A 89 -1.99 -0.43 -3.18
N ARG A 90 -3.06 -1.10 -3.55
CA ARG A 90 -3.10 -2.47 -4.08
C ARG A 90 -2.71 -3.57 -3.09
N THR A 91 -2.54 -3.27 -1.81
CA THR A 91 -2.17 -4.28 -0.81
C THR A 91 -3.32 -5.25 -0.54
N ALA A 92 -3.01 -6.54 -0.50
CA ALA A 92 -3.93 -7.63 -0.16
C ALA A 92 -5.23 -7.67 -0.97
N GLN A 93 -5.15 -7.29 -2.24
CA GLN A 93 -6.30 -7.32 -3.15
C GLN A 93 -6.65 -8.73 -3.62
N LYS A 94 -5.70 -9.64 -3.58
CA LYS A 94 -5.83 -11.01 -4.08
C LYS A 94 -5.26 -12.02 -3.11
N ASP A 95 -5.80 -13.22 -3.17
CA ASP A 95 -5.21 -14.37 -2.48
C ASP A 95 -3.88 -14.80 -3.15
N ARG A 96 -3.22 -15.82 -2.58
CA ARG A 96 -1.96 -16.36 -3.12
C ARG A 96 -2.06 -16.94 -4.51
N TYR A 97 -3.26 -17.26 -4.96
CA TYR A 97 -3.53 -17.78 -6.31
C TYR A 97 -3.92 -16.71 -7.31
N GLY A 98 -3.90 -15.44 -6.89
CA GLY A 98 -4.28 -14.31 -7.73
C GLY A 98 -5.78 -14.13 -7.91
N ARG A 99 -6.61 -14.74 -7.05
CA ARG A 99 -8.07 -14.60 -7.08
C ARG A 99 -8.50 -13.44 -6.20
N LEU A 100 -9.54 -12.76 -6.62
CA LEU A 100 -10.22 -11.79 -5.76
C LEU A 100 -10.95 -12.54 -4.64
N PRO A 101 -10.86 -12.10 -3.38
CA PRO A 101 -11.64 -12.66 -2.30
C PRO A 101 -13.13 -12.41 -2.51
N GLU A 102 -13.99 -13.26 -1.97
CA GLU A 102 -15.45 -13.07 -1.97
C GLU A 102 -15.88 -11.90 -1.07
N ALA A 103 -15.06 -11.56 -0.10
CA ALA A 103 -15.29 -10.44 0.81
C ALA A 103 -15.02 -9.09 0.12
N PRO A 104 -15.50 -7.96 0.69
CA PRO A 104 -15.23 -6.63 0.15
C PRO A 104 -13.75 -6.39 -0.12
N PHE A 105 -13.48 -5.62 -1.16
CA PHE A 105 -12.13 -5.29 -1.59
C PHE A 105 -11.29 -4.72 -0.44
N GLY A 106 -10.07 -5.23 -0.27
CA GLY A 106 -9.17 -4.80 0.81
C GLY A 106 -9.53 -5.29 2.23
N SER A 107 -10.64 -6.01 2.40
CA SER A 107 -11.11 -6.48 3.72
C SER A 107 -10.10 -7.36 4.46
N MET A 108 -9.20 -8.01 3.74
CA MET A 108 -8.18 -8.87 4.36
C MET A 108 -7.26 -8.10 5.33
N VAL A 109 -6.98 -6.82 5.05
CA VAL A 109 -6.14 -5.97 5.90
C VAL A 109 -6.93 -5.06 6.84
N THR A 110 -8.25 -5.04 6.78
CA THR A 110 -9.09 -4.26 7.71
C THR A 110 -8.78 -4.55 9.18
N PRO A 111 -8.56 -5.82 9.61
CA PRO A 111 -8.18 -6.08 11.01
C PRO A 111 -6.85 -5.45 11.44
N LEU A 112 -5.99 -5.12 10.49
CA LEU A 112 -4.70 -4.49 10.71
C LEU A 112 -4.78 -2.97 10.66
N THR A 113 -5.49 -2.44 9.65
CA THR A 113 -5.52 -1.00 9.36
C THR A 113 -6.67 -0.26 10.03
N GLY A 114 -7.74 -0.98 10.41
CA GLY A 114 -9.01 -0.40 10.84
C GLY A 114 -9.78 0.31 9.71
N ASN A 115 -9.25 0.37 8.50
CA ASN A 115 -9.89 1.03 7.38
C ASN A 115 -10.70 0.04 6.54
N GLU A 116 -11.84 0.50 6.05
CA GLU A 116 -12.55 -0.17 4.96
C GLU A 116 -12.18 0.49 3.63
N MET A 117 -12.10 -0.31 2.59
CA MET A 117 -11.86 0.16 1.24
C MET A 117 -13.04 -0.24 0.35
N ASN A 118 -13.74 0.76 -0.21
CA ASN A 118 -14.90 0.49 -1.05
C ASN A 118 -14.59 0.52 -2.53
N PHE A 119 -13.73 1.44 -2.95
CA PHE A 119 -13.44 1.67 -4.36
C PHE A 119 -11.99 2.06 -4.57
N TYR A 120 -11.53 1.88 -5.79
CA TYR A 120 -10.29 2.47 -6.28
C TYR A 120 -10.55 3.29 -7.54
N ASP A 121 -9.69 4.26 -7.78
CA ASP A 121 -9.73 5.09 -8.99
C ASP A 121 -8.41 5.03 -9.72
N LEU A 122 -8.50 5.16 -11.05
CA LEU A 122 -7.38 5.11 -11.96
C LEU A 122 -7.26 6.45 -12.67
N LEU A 123 -6.23 7.20 -12.31
CA LEU A 123 -5.98 8.49 -12.93
C LEU A 123 -4.85 8.40 -13.95
N LEU A 124 -5.05 9.08 -15.07
CA LEU A 124 -4.01 9.26 -16.05
C LEU A 124 -3.11 10.45 -15.65
N PRO A 125 -1.83 10.46 -16.04
CA PRO A 125 -0.90 11.53 -15.70
C PRO A 125 -1.36 12.92 -16.12
N GLU A 126 -2.11 13.01 -17.21
CA GLU A 126 -2.70 14.23 -17.74
C GLU A 126 -3.89 14.76 -16.93
N ASN A 127 -4.43 13.95 -16.03
CA ASN A 127 -5.54 14.33 -15.17
C ASN A 127 -5.29 13.84 -13.72
N PRO A 128 -4.31 14.43 -13.02
CA PRO A 128 -3.94 14.04 -11.69
C PRO A 128 -4.99 14.44 -10.65
N GLY A 129 -5.01 13.71 -9.54
CA GLY A 129 -5.72 14.09 -8.32
C GLY A 129 -4.84 14.94 -7.41
N THR A 130 -5.44 15.49 -6.36
CA THR A 130 -4.76 16.31 -5.35
C THR A 130 -4.99 15.73 -3.96
N VAL A 131 -3.92 15.60 -3.19
CA VAL A 131 -3.96 15.24 -1.77
C VAL A 131 -3.45 16.43 -0.95
N VAL A 132 -4.18 16.77 0.09
CA VAL A 132 -3.80 17.82 1.03
C VAL A 132 -3.28 17.19 2.33
N MET A 133 -2.09 17.58 2.73
CA MET A 133 -1.46 17.18 3.99
C MET A 133 -0.83 18.40 4.66
N ASN A 134 -1.25 18.70 5.91
CA ASN A 134 -0.77 19.86 6.67
C ASN A 134 -0.90 21.19 5.89
N GLY A 135 -2.01 21.37 5.16
CA GLY A 135 -2.27 22.57 4.35
C GLY A 135 -1.45 22.69 3.07
N LYS A 136 -0.66 21.70 2.73
CA LYS A 136 0.12 21.64 1.49
C LYS A 136 -0.49 20.63 0.53
N GLU A 137 -0.58 21.02 -0.74
CA GLU A 137 -1.10 20.19 -1.82
C GLU A 137 0.00 19.35 -2.47
N TYR A 138 -0.34 18.11 -2.79
CA TYR A 138 0.50 17.17 -3.53
C TYR A 138 -0.32 16.53 -4.63
N THR A 139 0.25 16.38 -5.80
CA THR A 139 -0.40 15.67 -6.90
C THR A 139 -0.17 14.16 -6.82
N TRP A 140 -1.17 13.38 -7.23
CA TRP A 140 -1.06 11.95 -7.40
C TRP A 140 -1.73 11.52 -8.70
N ASN A 141 -1.32 10.38 -9.22
CA ASN A 141 -1.92 9.76 -10.41
C ASN A 141 -1.77 8.24 -10.34
N THR A 142 -2.23 7.58 -11.38
CA THR A 142 -2.12 6.13 -11.62
C THR A 142 -3.09 5.33 -10.77
N TRP A 143 -3.03 5.39 -9.44
CA TRP A 143 -3.87 4.57 -8.57
C TRP A 143 -4.18 5.29 -7.26
N GLY A 144 -5.45 5.35 -6.92
CA GLY A 144 -5.93 5.82 -5.63
C GLY A 144 -6.99 4.87 -5.06
N GLU A 145 -7.04 4.75 -3.75
CA GLU A 145 -8.04 3.96 -3.04
C GLU A 145 -8.85 4.87 -2.13
N ILE A 146 -10.17 4.65 -2.10
CA ILE A 146 -11.07 5.36 -1.20
C ILE A 146 -11.11 4.58 0.09
N LEU A 147 -10.53 5.17 1.13
CA LEU A 147 -10.46 4.60 2.46
C LEU A 147 -11.52 5.24 3.34
N ILE A 148 -12.30 4.42 4.03
CA ILE A 148 -13.18 4.83 5.11
C ILE A 148 -12.45 4.55 6.41
N PRO A 149 -11.94 5.59 7.11
CA PRO A 149 -11.14 5.38 8.31
C PRO A 149 -12.00 4.95 9.48
N ALA A 150 -11.47 4.07 10.33
CA ALA A 150 -12.05 3.78 11.62
C ALA A 150 -12.08 5.01 12.51
N SER A 151 -12.94 5.02 13.52
CA SER A 151 -13.15 6.18 14.41
C SER A 151 -11.91 6.60 15.21
N ASP A 152 -10.97 5.68 15.40
CA ASP A 152 -9.70 5.88 16.12
C ASP A 152 -8.51 6.08 15.16
N ALA A 153 -8.74 6.07 13.85
CA ALA A 153 -7.71 6.31 12.86
C ALA A 153 -7.31 7.80 12.80
N GLN A 154 -6.02 8.05 12.69
CA GLN A 154 -5.50 9.40 12.44
C GLN A 154 -5.40 9.64 10.93
N VAL A 155 -6.17 10.59 10.44
CA VAL A 155 -6.13 11.00 9.03
C VAL A 155 -5.10 12.11 8.88
N TRP A 156 -4.00 11.82 8.17
CA TRP A 156 -2.91 12.78 7.95
C TRP A 156 -3.05 13.54 6.63
N ALA A 157 -3.75 12.96 5.67
CA ALA A 157 -3.96 13.55 4.36
C ALA A 157 -5.35 13.22 3.83
N THR A 158 -5.93 14.14 3.09
CA THR A 158 -7.23 13.95 2.44
C THR A 158 -7.13 14.21 0.95
N ASN A 159 -7.84 13.40 0.17
CA ASN A 159 -8.01 13.65 -1.24
C ASN A 159 -9.09 14.72 -1.44
N THR A 160 -8.80 15.74 -2.24
CA THR A 160 -9.74 16.85 -2.50
C THR A 160 -10.55 16.63 -3.77
N ARG A 161 -10.23 15.61 -4.56
CA ARG A 161 -11.03 15.27 -5.73
C ARG A 161 -12.26 14.50 -5.29
N GLU A 162 -13.43 15.00 -5.59
CA GLU A 162 -14.67 14.26 -5.46
C GLU A 162 -14.67 13.13 -6.51
N PHE A 163 -14.66 11.89 -6.04
CA PHE A 163 -14.56 10.73 -6.92
C PHE A 163 -15.82 10.49 -7.73
N TYR A 164 -16.95 11.01 -7.29
CA TYR A 164 -18.23 10.91 -8.01
C TYR A 164 -19.06 12.16 -7.77
N GLU A 165 -18.84 13.19 -8.54
CA GLU A 165 -19.99 13.94 -9.00
C GLU A 165 -20.65 13.07 -10.08
N GLY A 166 -21.40 12.07 -9.65
CA GLY A 166 -22.22 11.28 -10.52
C GLY A 166 -23.30 12.18 -11.10
N GLY A 167 -23.15 12.50 -12.38
CA GLY A 167 -24.27 12.93 -13.15
C GLY A 167 -25.25 11.78 -13.38
#